data_127fddf52bd644b9080f51981e7bcebc
#
_entry.id   127fddf52bd644b9080f51981e7bcebc
#
_cell.length_a   1.000
_cell.length_b   1.000
_cell.length_c   1.000
_cell.angle_alpha   90.00
_cell.angle_beta   90.00
_cell.angle_gamma   90.00
#
_symmetry.space_group_name_H-M   'P 1'
#
loop_
_entity.id
_entity.type
_entity.pdbx_description
1 polymer ?
#
loop_
_entity_poly.entity_id
_entity_poly.type
_entity_poly.pdbx_seq_one_letter_code
_entity_poly.pdbx_strand_id
1 'polypeptide(L)'
;MFFLPLFDNNPTVARPFVTWIIMALCVSGFIWQESLDYRTAHNIVYQLGFIPAVFFTPANLPENMTLVPEWSTIFTSMFLHAGWMHIGGNMLYLWIFGDNVEAAMGRGRFVLFYMICGTAAAIAQAALDPSSTIPMIGASGGIAGILGAYLLLHPKAAIRCFFLILIFFRFINLPAWLVLGIWIGGQFVAVPQALSETGGGVAYLAHIGGFLAGMALIPFFKYRHIALFDRDIGLQDWADRPLNFQEVKAEARARYRRAAPALPDPASSVISTRPPKSSVPLSRRKKPKSGDDHQTGPWG
;
A
#
# COMPACT_ATOMS: atom_id res chain seq x y z
N MET A 1 3.02 -27.59 -14.27
CA MET A 1 1.80 -27.03 -13.62
C MET A 1 2.03 -25.56 -13.39
N PHE A 2 1.17 -24.71 -13.94
CA PHE A 2 1.23 -23.26 -13.77
C PHE A 2 0.01 -22.80 -12.96
N PHE A 3 0.25 -21.92 -11.99
CA PHE A 3 -0.77 -21.40 -11.09
C PHE A 3 -0.62 -19.87 -10.99
N LEU A 4 -1.71 -19.13 -11.24
CA LEU A 4 -1.69 -17.67 -11.23
C LEU A 4 -2.96 -17.12 -10.57
N PRO A 5 -2.87 -16.34 -9.48
CA PRO A 5 -4.00 -15.58 -8.96
C PRO A 5 -4.35 -14.45 -9.95
N LEU A 6 -5.64 -14.21 -10.19
CA LEU A 6 -6.10 -13.20 -11.14
C LEU A 6 -6.87 -12.06 -10.50
N PHE A 7 -7.74 -12.36 -9.54
CA PHE A 7 -8.49 -11.37 -8.77
C PHE A 7 -9.07 -12.00 -7.51
N ASP A 8 -9.37 -11.17 -6.54
CA ASP A 8 -10.13 -11.55 -5.36
C ASP A 8 -11.62 -11.20 -5.50
N ASN A 9 -12.44 -11.80 -4.70
CA ASN A 9 -13.86 -11.50 -4.63
C ASN A 9 -14.24 -10.61 -3.44
N ASN A 10 -13.25 -9.94 -2.82
CA ASN A 10 -13.45 -9.06 -1.69
C ASN A 10 -13.60 -7.60 -2.16
N PRO A 11 -14.81 -7.13 -2.47
CA PRO A 11 -14.99 -5.85 -3.12
C PRO A 11 -14.69 -4.70 -2.16
N THR A 12 -13.86 -3.76 -2.59
CA THR A 12 -13.63 -2.50 -1.89
C THR A 12 -14.58 -1.42 -2.37
N VAL A 13 -15.04 -0.58 -1.45
CA VAL A 13 -15.87 0.60 -1.76
C VAL A 13 -15.00 1.82 -2.06
N ALA A 14 -13.82 1.88 -1.46
CA ALA A 14 -12.87 2.97 -1.62
C ALA A 14 -12.10 2.82 -2.96
N ARG A 15 -11.82 3.94 -3.61
CA ARG A 15 -10.93 3.94 -4.79
C ARG A 15 -9.48 3.85 -4.30
N PRO A 16 -8.69 2.86 -4.77
CA PRO A 16 -7.33 2.63 -4.32
C PRO A 16 -6.33 3.54 -5.04
N PHE A 17 -6.37 4.84 -4.74
CA PHE A 17 -5.56 5.83 -5.44
C PHE A 17 -4.06 5.63 -5.23
N VAL A 18 -3.63 5.26 -4.02
CA VAL A 18 -2.21 5.07 -3.73
C VAL A 18 -1.68 3.82 -4.40
N THR A 19 -2.45 2.74 -4.40
CA THR A 19 -2.16 1.53 -5.16
C THR A 19 -1.92 1.86 -6.64
N TRP A 20 -2.83 2.62 -7.27
CA TRP A 20 -2.67 3.04 -8.66
C TRP A 20 -1.46 3.95 -8.89
N ILE A 21 -1.18 4.87 -7.96
CA ILE A 21 0.01 5.74 -8.04
C ILE A 21 1.28 4.91 -7.97
N ILE A 22 1.40 3.96 -7.04
CA ILE A 22 2.58 3.08 -6.93
C ILE A 22 2.74 2.28 -8.22
N MET A 23 1.65 1.69 -8.75
CA MET A 23 1.68 0.98 -10.02
C MET A 23 2.16 1.88 -11.16
N ALA A 24 1.62 3.08 -11.27
CA ALA A 24 1.99 4.04 -12.30
C ALA A 24 3.47 4.44 -12.20
N LEU A 25 3.98 4.67 -10.98
CA LEU A 25 5.40 4.97 -10.75
C LEU A 25 6.31 3.80 -11.15
N CYS A 26 5.95 2.57 -10.77
CA CYS A 26 6.71 1.38 -11.17
C CYS A 26 6.71 1.19 -12.70
N VAL A 27 5.56 1.31 -13.34
CA VAL A 27 5.44 1.18 -14.82
C VAL A 27 6.22 2.29 -15.53
N SER A 28 6.09 3.53 -15.09
CA SER A 28 6.83 4.65 -15.68
C SER A 28 8.33 4.51 -15.49
N GLY A 29 8.77 4.09 -14.28
CA GLY A 29 10.17 3.81 -13.99
C GLY A 29 10.73 2.69 -14.86
N PHE A 30 9.97 1.63 -15.06
CA PHE A 30 10.38 0.51 -15.91
C PHE A 30 10.43 0.89 -17.40
N ILE A 31 9.43 1.62 -17.92
CA ILE A 31 9.46 2.11 -19.31
C ILE A 31 10.65 3.04 -19.52
N TRP A 32 10.97 3.89 -18.55
CA TRP A 32 12.15 4.72 -18.58
C TRP A 32 13.43 3.86 -18.62
N GLN A 33 13.59 2.83 -17.76
CA GLN A 33 14.73 1.90 -17.80
C GLN A 33 14.88 1.24 -19.18
N GLU A 34 13.81 0.75 -19.78
CA GLU A 34 13.79 0.09 -21.09
C GLU A 34 14.12 1.05 -22.25
N SER A 35 13.91 2.37 -22.07
CA SER A 35 14.27 3.39 -23.07
C SER A 35 15.76 3.73 -23.12
N LEU A 36 16.52 3.30 -22.14
CA LEU A 36 17.96 3.57 -22.03
C LEU A 36 18.78 2.54 -22.81
N ASP A 37 19.99 2.92 -23.22
CA ASP A 37 20.94 1.95 -23.73
C ASP A 37 21.38 0.97 -22.61
N TYR A 38 21.85 -0.20 -23.00
CA TYR A 38 22.20 -1.28 -22.07
C TYR A 38 23.17 -0.85 -20.95
N ARG A 39 24.19 -0.03 -21.26
CA ARG A 39 25.16 0.41 -20.25
C ARG A 39 24.53 1.38 -19.25
N THR A 40 23.78 2.33 -19.76
CA THR A 40 23.09 3.32 -18.91
C THR A 40 22.05 2.63 -18.04
N ALA A 41 21.22 1.73 -18.59
CA ALA A 41 20.25 0.96 -17.83
C ALA A 41 20.92 0.12 -16.72
N HIS A 42 22.04 -0.53 -17.02
CA HIS A 42 22.82 -1.27 -16.03
C HIS A 42 23.35 -0.35 -14.91
N ASN A 43 23.91 0.81 -15.26
CA ASN A 43 24.42 1.77 -14.28
C ASN A 43 23.31 2.31 -13.37
N ILE A 44 22.13 2.60 -13.92
CA ILE A 44 20.96 3.06 -13.14
C ILE A 44 20.55 2.04 -12.07
N VAL A 45 20.64 0.75 -12.37
CA VAL A 45 20.36 -0.30 -11.37
C VAL A 45 21.32 -0.23 -10.18
N TYR A 46 22.60 0.08 -10.40
CA TYR A 46 23.58 0.28 -9.32
C TYR A 46 23.40 1.62 -8.60
N GLN A 47 23.04 2.68 -9.32
CA GLN A 47 22.89 4.03 -8.78
C GLN A 47 21.64 4.20 -7.92
N LEU A 48 20.56 3.51 -8.27
CA LEU A 48 19.23 3.64 -7.61
C LEU A 48 18.78 2.38 -6.89
N GLY A 49 19.45 1.24 -7.10
CA GLY A 49 19.20 -0.02 -6.40
C GLY A 49 19.80 -0.02 -4.99
N PHE A 50 19.22 -0.76 -4.09
CA PHE A 50 19.75 -0.94 -2.74
C PHE A 50 20.88 -1.97 -2.76
N ILE A 51 22.10 -1.57 -2.36
CA ILE A 51 23.28 -2.43 -2.31
C ILE A 51 23.67 -2.63 -0.85
N PRO A 52 23.56 -3.85 -0.29
CA PRO A 52 23.88 -4.12 1.11
C PRO A 52 25.26 -3.64 1.53
N ALA A 53 26.29 -3.91 0.73
CA ALA A 53 27.66 -3.52 1.04
C ALA A 53 27.84 -2.03 1.27
N VAL A 54 27.15 -1.19 0.50
CA VAL A 54 27.20 0.28 0.62
C VAL A 54 26.57 0.76 1.94
N PHE A 55 25.59 0.03 2.47
CA PHE A 55 24.91 0.39 3.72
C PHE A 55 25.58 -0.13 4.99
N PHE A 56 26.17 -1.34 4.92
CA PHE A 56 26.59 -2.07 6.10
C PHE A 56 28.09 -2.26 6.22
N THR A 57 28.86 -1.83 5.20
CA THR A 57 30.33 -1.88 5.20
C THR A 57 30.92 -0.51 4.82
N PRO A 58 32.24 -0.31 4.98
CA PRO A 58 32.90 0.93 4.48
C PRO A 58 32.96 1.03 2.95
N ALA A 59 32.32 0.12 2.21
CA ALA A 59 32.31 0.18 0.75
C ALA A 59 31.49 1.37 0.26
N ASN A 60 32.01 2.10 -0.71
CA ASN A 60 31.34 3.23 -1.34
C ASN A 60 31.23 2.97 -2.84
N LEU A 61 30.17 3.49 -3.45
CA LEU A 61 30.12 3.58 -4.90
C LEU A 61 31.15 4.63 -5.39
N PRO A 62 31.74 4.43 -6.58
CA PRO A 62 32.53 5.48 -7.24
C PRO A 62 31.70 6.78 -7.34
N GLU A 63 32.35 7.95 -7.20
CA GLU A 63 31.65 9.25 -7.24
C GLU A 63 30.80 9.44 -8.51
N ASN A 64 31.29 8.95 -9.65
CA ASN A 64 30.56 8.99 -10.93
C ASN A 64 29.35 8.01 -10.98
N MET A 65 29.18 7.15 -9.98
CA MET A 65 28.06 6.21 -9.84
C MET A 65 27.09 6.63 -8.73
N THR A 66 27.34 7.74 -8.03
CA THR A 66 26.46 8.23 -6.97
C THR A 66 25.48 9.26 -7.54
N LEU A 67 24.24 8.83 -7.83
CA LEU A 67 23.19 9.70 -8.37
C LEU A 67 22.31 10.31 -7.29
N VAL A 68 22.10 9.58 -6.21
CA VAL A 68 21.25 9.97 -5.05
C VAL A 68 21.97 9.63 -3.76
N PRO A 69 21.60 10.24 -2.62
CA PRO A 69 22.10 9.83 -1.32
C PRO A 69 21.88 8.33 -1.07
N GLU A 70 22.88 7.62 -0.59
CA GLU A 70 22.86 6.15 -0.42
C GLU A 70 21.63 5.66 0.36
N TRP A 71 21.28 6.33 1.47
CA TRP A 71 20.10 5.98 2.26
C TRP A 71 18.79 6.00 1.48
N SER A 72 18.70 6.81 0.43
CA SER A 72 17.50 6.92 -0.40
C SER A 72 17.33 5.75 -1.35
N THR A 73 18.40 4.97 -1.61
CA THR A 73 18.34 3.81 -2.50
C THR A 73 17.44 2.69 -1.96
N ILE A 74 17.21 2.63 -0.65
CA ILE A 74 16.17 1.76 -0.05
C ILE A 74 14.80 2.01 -0.71
N PHE A 75 14.49 3.29 -0.99
CA PHE A 75 13.19 3.67 -1.54
C PHE A 75 13.20 3.67 -3.07
N THR A 76 14.25 4.19 -3.71
CA THR A 76 14.31 4.24 -5.18
C THR A 76 14.35 2.85 -5.79
N SER A 77 15.00 1.89 -5.13
CA SER A 77 15.05 0.49 -5.55
C SER A 77 13.66 -0.16 -5.69
N MET A 78 12.68 0.30 -4.89
CA MET A 78 11.32 -0.23 -4.92
C MET A 78 10.55 0.07 -6.21
N PHE A 79 11.06 0.97 -7.06
CA PHE A 79 10.42 1.38 -8.32
C PHE A 79 11.15 0.87 -9.57
N LEU A 80 12.31 0.23 -9.40
CA LEU A 80 13.07 -0.38 -10.50
C LEU A 80 12.70 -1.86 -10.68
N HIS A 81 12.82 -2.35 -11.91
CA HIS A 81 12.50 -3.76 -12.21
C HIS A 81 13.48 -4.36 -13.20
N ALA A 82 13.79 -5.65 -13.01
CA ALA A 82 14.79 -6.36 -13.82
C ALA A 82 14.26 -6.87 -15.18
N GLY A 83 12.97 -6.74 -15.46
CA GLY A 83 12.37 -7.17 -16.73
C GLY A 83 10.86 -7.34 -16.65
N TRP A 84 10.26 -7.64 -17.82
CA TRP A 84 8.81 -7.69 -18.03
C TRP A 84 8.05 -8.63 -17.10
N MET A 85 8.60 -9.82 -16.84
CA MET A 85 7.96 -10.78 -15.92
C MET A 85 8.00 -10.31 -14.48
N HIS A 86 9.09 -9.62 -14.09
CA HIS A 86 9.27 -9.08 -12.76
C HIS A 86 8.24 -7.97 -12.49
N ILE A 87 8.14 -6.97 -13.38
CA ILE A 87 7.15 -5.91 -13.21
C ILE A 87 5.72 -6.44 -13.35
N GLY A 88 5.46 -7.34 -14.31
CA GLY A 88 4.14 -7.92 -14.52
C GLY A 88 3.64 -8.67 -13.29
N GLY A 89 4.49 -9.47 -12.66
CA GLY A 89 4.17 -10.14 -11.40
C GLY A 89 3.88 -9.15 -10.26
N ASN A 90 4.74 -8.14 -10.08
CA ASN A 90 4.55 -7.11 -9.06
C ASN A 90 3.22 -6.36 -9.25
N MET A 91 2.93 -5.91 -10.46
CA MET A 91 1.69 -5.18 -10.76
C MET A 91 0.45 -6.04 -10.56
N LEU A 92 0.50 -7.33 -10.93
CA LEU A 92 -0.59 -8.26 -10.73
C LEU A 92 -0.91 -8.44 -9.24
N TYR A 93 0.10 -8.71 -8.41
CA TYR A 93 -0.12 -8.89 -6.97
C TYR A 93 -0.55 -7.59 -6.29
N LEU A 94 0.03 -6.46 -6.66
CA LEU A 94 -0.38 -5.16 -6.13
C LEU A 94 -1.83 -4.81 -6.53
N TRP A 95 -2.23 -5.15 -7.77
CA TRP A 95 -3.59 -4.97 -8.26
C TRP A 95 -4.61 -5.81 -7.48
N ILE A 96 -4.29 -7.10 -7.19
CA ILE A 96 -5.23 -8.02 -6.54
C ILE A 96 -5.41 -7.69 -5.05
N PHE A 97 -4.33 -7.33 -4.35
CA PHE A 97 -4.32 -7.26 -2.89
C PHE A 97 -4.21 -5.85 -2.32
N GLY A 98 -3.71 -4.90 -3.13
CA GLY A 98 -3.39 -3.55 -2.66
C GLY A 98 -4.60 -2.73 -2.28
N ASP A 99 -5.68 -2.82 -3.03
CA ASP A 99 -6.90 -2.03 -2.84
C ASP A 99 -7.60 -2.33 -1.50
N ASN A 100 -7.65 -3.59 -1.11
CA ASN A 100 -8.23 -4.04 0.16
C ASN A 100 -7.42 -3.56 1.37
N VAL A 101 -6.09 -3.63 1.27
CA VAL A 101 -5.19 -3.19 2.34
C VAL A 101 -5.18 -1.65 2.43
N GLU A 102 -5.18 -0.94 1.29
CA GLU A 102 -5.33 0.52 1.27
C GLU A 102 -6.66 0.95 1.89
N ALA A 103 -7.76 0.28 1.56
CA ALA A 103 -9.08 0.56 2.13
C ALA A 103 -9.12 0.32 3.65
N ALA A 104 -8.41 -0.69 4.15
CA ALA A 104 -8.39 -1.03 5.57
C ALA A 104 -7.66 0.00 6.44
N MET A 105 -6.73 0.77 5.90
CA MET A 105 -5.92 1.72 6.68
C MET A 105 -5.96 3.17 6.17
N GLY A 106 -6.42 3.39 4.93
CA GLY A 106 -6.45 4.69 4.27
C GLY A 106 -5.12 5.11 3.65
N ARG A 107 -5.18 6.10 2.76
CA ARG A 107 -4.11 6.47 1.83
C ARG A 107 -2.77 6.78 2.48
N GLY A 108 -2.75 7.69 3.46
CA GLY A 108 -1.49 8.13 4.09
C GLY A 108 -0.80 7.02 4.86
N ARG A 109 -1.57 6.21 5.60
CA ARG A 109 -1.03 5.05 6.32
C ARG A 109 -0.55 3.97 5.37
N PHE A 110 -1.23 3.77 4.24
CA PHE A 110 -0.84 2.79 3.24
C PHE A 110 0.52 3.11 2.61
N VAL A 111 0.78 4.39 2.26
CA VAL A 111 2.11 4.82 1.78
C VAL A 111 3.19 4.48 2.81
N LEU A 112 2.97 4.90 4.07
CA LEU A 112 3.94 4.65 5.15
C LEU A 112 4.15 3.15 5.39
N PHE A 113 3.05 2.38 5.40
CA PHE A 113 3.08 0.93 5.55
C PHE A 113 3.89 0.27 4.44
N TYR A 114 3.65 0.62 3.18
CA TYR A 114 4.37 0.09 2.03
C TYR A 114 5.87 0.38 2.12
N MET A 115 6.25 1.62 2.48
CA MET A 115 7.65 2.02 2.64
C MET A 115 8.34 1.28 3.79
N ILE A 116 7.68 1.14 4.94
CA ILE A 116 8.24 0.39 6.09
C ILE A 116 8.41 -1.09 5.73
N CYS A 117 7.42 -1.71 5.09
CA CYS A 117 7.52 -3.11 4.67
C CYS A 117 8.64 -3.33 3.66
N GLY A 118 8.80 -2.41 2.68
CA GLY A 118 9.90 -2.46 1.72
C GLY A 118 11.27 -2.28 2.38
N THR A 119 11.38 -1.38 3.35
CA THR A 119 12.60 -1.20 4.14
C THR A 119 12.92 -2.46 4.97
N ALA A 120 11.93 -3.03 5.65
CA ALA A 120 12.10 -4.27 6.40
C ALA A 120 12.53 -5.45 5.51
N ALA A 121 11.99 -5.51 4.30
CA ALA A 121 12.38 -6.48 3.27
C ALA A 121 13.85 -6.32 2.86
N ALA A 122 14.29 -5.09 2.58
CA ALA A 122 15.66 -4.79 2.22
C ALA A 122 16.64 -5.18 3.35
N ILE A 123 16.32 -4.83 4.59
CA ILE A 123 17.12 -5.19 5.76
C ILE A 123 17.16 -6.72 5.96
N ALA A 124 16.02 -7.41 5.82
CA ALA A 124 15.97 -8.87 5.98
C ALA A 124 16.86 -9.60 4.96
N GLN A 125 16.90 -9.13 3.71
CA GLN A 125 17.79 -9.70 2.69
C GLN A 125 19.24 -9.39 2.98
N ALA A 126 19.55 -8.13 3.32
CA ALA A 126 20.91 -7.70 3.63
C ALA A 126 21.49 -8.37 4.88
N ALA A 127 20.66 -8.80 5.83
CA ALA A 127 21.09 -9.47 7.05
C ALA A 127 21.80 -10.82 6.78
N LEU A 128 21.53 -11.47 5.63
CA LEU A 128 22.24 -12.70 5.24
C LEU A 128 23.63 -12.45 4.68
N ASP A 129 23.76 -11.43 3.85
CA ASP A 129 25.03 -11.03 3.24
C ASP A 129 25.13 -9.50 3.24
N PRO A 130 25.55 -8.90 4.36
CA PRO A 130 25.77 -7.46 4.46
C PRO A 130 26.88 -6.96 3.52
N SER A 131 27.73 -7.86 3.01
CA SER A 131 28.80 -7.53 2.08
C SER A 131 28.42 -7.67 0.61
N SER A 132 27.20 -8.07 0.32
CA SER A 132 26.73 -8.22 -1.06
C SER A 132 26.81 -6.91 -1.84
N THR A 133 27.45 -6.98 -3.00
CA THR A 133 27.56 -5.87 -3.96
C THR A 133 26.47 -5.94 -5.04
N ILE A 134 25.57 -6.92 -4.96
CA ILE A 134 24.48 -7.10 -5.92
C ILE A 134 23.33 -6.14 -5.57
N PRO A 135 22.93 -5.25 -6.48
CA PRO A 135 21.83 -4.33 -6.22
C PRO A 135 20.51 -5.07 -6.15
N MET A 136 19.73 -4.77 -5.12
CA MET A 136 18.36 -5.22 -4.97
C MET A 136 17.41 -4.19 -5.56
N ILE A 137 16.46 -4.64 -6.37
CA ILE A 137 15.45 -3.82 -7.02
C ILE A 137 14.10 -4.53 -7.04
N GLY A 138 13.01 -3.78 -7.01
CA GLY A 138 11.65 -4.28 -7.15
C GLY A 138 10.70 -3.85 -6.04
N ALA A 139 9.45 -3.67 -6.41
CA ALA A 139 8.35 -3.36 -5.50
C ALA A 139 8.00 -4.52 -4.55
N SER A 140 8.52 -5.71 -4.83
CA SER A 140 8.06 -6.98 -4.26
C SER A 140 8.19 -7.09 -2.74
N GLY A 141 9.18 -6.42 -2.12
CA GLY A 141 9.33 -6.38 -0.67
C GLY A 141 8.15 -5.67 0.03
N GLY A 142 7.77 -4.49 -0.49
CA GLY A 142 6.59 -3.76 -0.02
C GLY A 142 5.28 -4.49 -0.32
N ILE A 143 5.19 -5.11 -1.50
CA ILE A 143 4.04 -5.95 -1.90
C ILE A 143 3.93 -7.18 -1.00
N ALA A 144 5.03 -7.83 -0.65
CA ALA A 144 5.02 -8.93 0.32
C ALA A 144 4.41 -8.50 1.66
N GLY A 145 4.71 -7.27 2.12
CA GLY A 145 4.06 -6.69 3.29
C GLY A 145 2.54 -6.54 3.12
N ILE A 146 2.09 -6.11 1.94
CA ILE A 146 0.66 -6.04 1.60
C ILE A 146 0.03 -7.45 1.66
N LEU A 147 0.70 -8.48 1.13
CA LEU A 147 0.21 -9.87 1.17
C LEU A 147 0.10 -10.38 2.61
N GLY A 148 1.09 -10.09 3.47
CA GLY A 148 1.04 -10.42 4.88
C GLY A 148 -0.11 -9.75 5.63
N ALA A 149 -0.36 -8.47 5.33
CA ALA A 149 -1.50 -7.73 5.86
C ALA A 149 -2.83 -8.31 5.38
N TYR A 150 -2.96 -8.58 4.09
CA TYR A 150 -4.16 -9.16 3.50
C TYR A 150 -4.50 -10.51 4.12
N LEU A 151 -3.50 -11.36 4.36
CA LEU A 151 -3.69 -12.66 5.00
C LEU A 151 -4.34 -12.54 6.38
N LEU A 152 -3.96 -11.54 7.18
CA LEU A 152 -4.57 -11.32 8.50
C LEU A 152 -5.92 -10.60 8.43
N LEU A 153 -6.15 -9.77 7.42
CA LEU A 153 -7.42 -9.08 7.24
C LEU A 153 -8.49 -10.04 6.68
N HIS A 154 -8.18 -10.74 5.59
CA HIS A 154 -9.16 -11.47 4.77
C HIS A 154 -8.72 -12.90 4.45
N PRO A 155 -8.41 -13.77 5.45
CA PRO A 155 -7.85 -15.10 5.19
C PRO A 155 -8.78 -16.02 4.40
N LYS A 156 -10.09 -15.79 4.49
CA LYS A 156 -11.12 -16.61 3.85
C LYS A 156 -11.66 -16.02 2.54
N ALA A 157 -11.19 -14.84 2.12
CA ALA A 157 -11.57 -14.27 0.83
C ALA A 157 -11.23 -15.25 -0.30
N ALA A 158 -12.12 -15.38 -1.27
CA ALA A 158 -11.88 -16.28 -2.39
C ALA A 158 -11.04 -15.57 -3.45
N ILE A 159 -9.89 -16.16 -3.74
CA ILE A 159 -9.00 -15.74 -4.81
C ILE A 159 -9.27 -16.60 -6.02
N ARG A 160 -9.65 -16.01 -7.14
CA ARG A 160 -9.80 -16.71 -8.39
C ARG A 160 -8.45 -16.94 -9.03
N CYS A 161 -8.13 -18.20 -9.21
CA CYS A 161 -6.85 -18.65 -9.72
C CYS A 161 -7.02 -19.34 -11.06
N PHE A 162 -6.10 -19.08 -11.96
CA PHE A 162 -5.95 -19.79 -13.21
C PHE A 162 -4.97 -20.95 -13.00
N PHE A 163 -5.42 -22.14 -13.34
CA PHE A 163 -4.60 -23.36 -13.33
C PHE A 163 -4.41 -23.83 -14.74
N LEU A 164 -3.17 -24.15 -15.08
CA LEU A 164 -2.80 -24.81 -16.33
C LEU A 164 -1.98 -26.05 -16.02
N ILE A 165 -2.51 -27.20 -16.42
CA ILE A 165 -1.84 -28.51 -16.34
C ILE A 165 -1.79 -29.07 -17.74
N LEU A 166 -0.60 -29.11 -18.35
CA LEU A 166 -0.39 -29.46 -19.77
C LEU A 166 -1.23 -28.52 -20.67
N ILE A 167 -2.29 -29.05 -21.28
CA ILE A 167 -3.21 -28.31 -22.16
C ILE A 167 -4.57 -28.05 -21.51
N PHE A 168 -4.81 -28.58 -20.30
CA PHE A 168 -6.06 -28.37 -19.58
C PHE A 168 -5.94 -27.15 -18.68
N PHE A 169 -6.87 -26.22 -18.82
CA PHE A 169 -6.95 -25.06 -17.95
C PHE A 169 -8.28 -25.02 -17.20
N ARG A 170 -8.24 -24.50 -15.98
CA ARG A 170 -9.44 -24.27 -15.16
C ARG A 170 -9.27 -23.02 -14.32
N PHE A 171 -10.40 -22.36 -14.06
CA PHE A 171 -10.48 -21.32 -13.06
C PHE A 171 -11.09 -21.91 -11.80
N ILE A 172 -10.41 -21.79 -10.69
CA ILE A 172 -10.89 -22.24 -9.38
C ILE A 172 -10.76 -21.12 -8.36
N ASN A 173 -11.69 -21.10 -7.41
CA ASN A 173 -11.66 -20.17 -6.31
C ASN A 173 -11.00 -20.86 -5.12
N LEU A 174 -9.93 -20.25 -4.60
CA LEU A 174 -9.21 -20.77 -3.43
C LEU A 174 -9.23 -19.71 -2.32
N PRO A 175 -9.27 -20.10 -1.04
CA PRO A 175 -9.18 -19.13 0.04
C PRO A 175 -7.80 -18.48 0.05
N ALA A 176 -7.77 -17.19 0.42
CA ALA A 176 -6.55 -16.39 0.44
C ALA A 176 -5.45 -17.03 1.30
N TRP A 177 -5.80 -17.63 2.45
CA TRP A 177 -4.82 -18.31 3.31
C TRP A 177 -4.06 -19.42 2.58
N LEU A 178 -4.71 -20.14 1.66
CA LEU A 178 -4.07 -21.21 0.89
C LEU A 178 -3.18 -20.61 -0.21
N VAL A 179 -3.69 -19.63 -0.96
CA VAL A 179 -2.93 -18.97 -2.05
C VAL A 179 -1.68 -18.29 -1.52
N LEU A 180 -1.84 -17.48 -0.46
CA LEU A 180 -0.73 -16.76 0.15
C LEU A 180 0.18 -17.69 0.97
N GLY A 181 -0.37 -18.75 1.57
CA GLY A 181 0.40 -19.79 2.23
C GLY A 181 1.31 -20.56 1.28
N ILE A 182 0.81 -20.93 0.10
CA ILE A 182 1.62 -21.55 -0.96
C ILE A 182 2.69 -20.58 -1.45
N TRP A 183 2.34 -19.31 -1.66
CA TRP A 183 3.27 -18.29 -2.13
C TRP A 183 4.43 -18.09 -1.14
N ILE A 184 4.12 -17.86 0.15
CA ILE A 184 5.16 -17.63 1.17
C ILE A 184 5.93 -18.91 1.48
N GLY A 185 5.27 -20.07 1.50
CA GLY A 185 5.92 -21.37 1.65
C GLY A 185 6.95 -21.63 0.54
N GLY A 186 6.62 -21.25 -0.70
CA GLY A 186 7.55 -21.29 -1.82
C GLY A 186 8.79 -20.43 -1.62
N GLN A 187 8.67 -19.24 -0.97
CA GLN A 187 9.81 -18.40 -0.65
C GLN A 187 10.75 -19.12 0.32
N PHE A 188 10.23 -19.73 1.40
CA PHE A 188 11.05 -20.48 2.34
C PHE A 188 11.79 -21.67 1.70
N VAL A 189 11.11 -22.40 0.84
CA VAL A 189 11.72 -23.55 0.13
C VAL A 189 12.82 -23.11 -0.83
N ALA A 190 12.72 -21.92 -1.42
CA ALA A 190 13.69 -21.42 -2.39
C ALA A 190 14.93 -20.76 -1.74
N VAL A 191 14.89 -20.38 -0.46
CA VAL A 191 16.03 -19.74 0.25
C VAL A 191 17.32 -20.55 0.16
N PRO A 192 17.36 -21.89 0.45
CA PRO A 192 18.59 -22.66 0.42
C PRO A 192 19.29 -22.65 -0.95
N GLN A 193 18.51 -22.69 -2.04
CA GLN A 193 19.06 -22.64 -3.39
C GLN A 193 19.64 -21.24 -3.67
N ALA A 194 18.95 -20.17 -3.28
CA ALA A 194 19.44 -18.81 -3.49
C ALA A 194 20.74 -18.53 -2.74
N LEU A 195 20.96 -19.18 -1.58
CA LEU A 195 22.21 -19.07 -0.83
C LEU A 195 23.40 -19.78 -1.50
N SER A 196 23.14 -20.73 -2.38
CA SER A 196 24.19 -21.47 -3.12
C SER A 196 24.54 -20.81 -4.47
N GLU A 197 23.71 -19.89 -4.96
CA GLU A 197 23.92 -19.21 -6.23
C GLU A 197 24.75 -17.93 -6.04
N THR A 198 25.86 -17.79 -6.77
CA THR A 198 26.77 -16.63 -6.67
C THR A 198 26.40 -15.46 -7.57
N GLY A 199 25.29 -15.56 -8.30
CA GLY A 199 24.95 -14.57 -9.33
C GLY A 199 23.51 -14.10 -9.27
N GLY A 200 23.15 -13.15 -8.48
CA GLY A 200 21.90 -12.40 -8.46
C GLY A 200 20.63 -13.20 -8.85
N GLY A 201 19.66 -13.28 -7.99
CA GLY A 201 18.42 -14.01 -8.19
C GLY A 201 17.24 -13.32 -7.51
N VAL A 202 16.15 -14.07 -7.28
CA VAL A 202 15.03 -13.57 -6.52
C VAL A 202 15.43 -13.38 -5.05
N ALA A 203 15.15 -12.22 -4.50
CA ALA A 203 15.43 -11.88 -3.10
C ALA A 203 14.37 -12.51 -2.16
N TYR A 204 14.44 -13.83 -1.98
CA TYR A 204 13.42 -14.57 -1.21
C TYR A 204 13.29 -14.11 0.22
N LEU A 205 14.39 -13.74 0.89
CA LEU A 205 14.33 -13.21 2.25
C LEU A 205 13.73 -11.81 2.32
N ALA A 206 13.90 -10.99 1.28
CA ALA A 206 13.18 -9.74 1.20
C ALA A 206 11.66 -10.00 1.19
N HIS A 207 11.20 -11.01 0.45
CA HIS A 207 9.79 -11.37 0.45
C HIS A 207 9.31 -11.86 1.82
N ILE A 208 10.09 -12.72 2.47
CA ILE A 208 9.77 -13.22 3.83
C ILE A 208 9.77 -12.06 4.84
N GLY A 209 10.80 -11.22 4.83
CA GLY A 209 10.93 -10.08 5.74
C GLY A 209 9.79 -9.07 5.56
N GLY A 210 9.47 -8.70 4.32
CA GLY A 210 8.34 -7.84 3.98
C GLY A 210 7.00 -8.42 4.45
N PHE A 211 6.76 -9.69 4.16
CA PHE A 211 5.53 -10.39 4.53
C PHE A 211 5.32 -10.42 6.05
N LEU A 212 6.35 -10.79 6.81
CA LEU A 212 6.30 -10.83 8.28
C LEU A 212 6.14 -9.41 8.86
N ALA A 213 6.83 -8.41 8.30
CA ALA A 213 6.65 -7.02 8.70
C ALA A 213 5.20 -6.56 8.48
N GLY A 214 4.61 -6.90 7.34
CA GLY A 214 3.22 -6.57 7.04
C GLY A 214 2.24 -7.21 8.03
N MET A 215 2.43 -8.49 8.35
CA MET A 215 1.63 -9.16 9.38
C MET A 215 1.77 -8.49 10.76
N ALA A 216 2.99 -8.11 11.14
CA ALA A 216 3.26 -7.49 12.44
C ALA A 216 2.68 -6.06 12.53
N LEU A 217 2.69 -5.31 11.42
CA LEU A 217 2.29 -3.90 11.39
C LEU A 217 0.79 -3.69 11.20
N ILE A 218 0.08 -4.57 10.48
CA ILE A 218 -1.32 -4.34 10.13
C ILE A 218 -2.24 -4.10 11.33
N PRO A 219 -2.08 -4.75 12.52
CA PRO A 219 -2.92 -4.46 13.68
C PRO A 219 -2.90 -2.99 14.11
N PHE A 220 -1.78 -2.31 13.91
CA PHE A 220 -1.56 -0.91 14.30
C PHE A 220 -1.95 0.08 13.21
N PHE A 221 -1.87 -0.32 11.94
CA PHE A 221 -2.10 0.55 10.78
C PHE A 221 -3.56 0.59 10.35
N LYS A 222 -4.30 -0.52 10.50
CA LYS A 222 -5.71 -0.58 10.10
C LYS A 222 -6.58 0.36 10.94
N TYR A 223 -7.73 0.76 10.41
CA TYR A 223 -8.74 1.46 11.19
C TYR A 223 -9.28 0.56 12.31
N ARG A 224 -9.66 1.17 13.44
CA ARG A 224 -10.13 0.43 14.61
C ARG A 224 -11.37 -0.43 14.36
N HIS A 225 -12.24 0.02 13.46
CA HIS A 225 -13.48 -0.68 13.10
C HIS A 225 -13.27 -1.83 12.11
N ILE A 226 -12.10 -1.94 11.48
CA ILE A 226 -11.79 -3.08 10.61
C ILE A 226 -11.33 -4.24 11.48
N ALA A 227 -12.01 -5.37 11.39
CA ALA A 227 -11.63 -6.58 12.12
C ALA A 227 -10.43 -7.26 11.45
N LEU A 228 -9.64 -7.97 12.25
CA LEU A 228 -8.73 -8.99 11.75
C LEU A 228 -9.50 -10.30 11.61
N PHE A 229 -9.07 -11.13 10.66
CA PHE A 229 -9.66 -12.43 10.38
C PHE A 229 -11.15 -12.33 10.03
N ASP A 230 -11.48 -11.42 9.11
CA ASP A 230 -12.86 -11.20 8.68
C ASP A 230 -13.53 -12.55 8.34
N ARG A 231 -14.63 -12.85 9.08
CA ARG A 231 -15.33 -14.12 8.99
C ARG A 231 -16.54 -14.06 8.04
N ASP A 232 -16.93 -12.85 7.63
CA ASP A 232 -18.20 -12.63 6.94
C ASP A 232 -18.15 -12.95 5.44
N ILE A 233 -16.94 -13.26 4.91
CA ILE A 233 -16.77 -13.64 3.51
C ILE A 233 -16.58 -15.17 3.45
N GLY A 234 -17.70 -15.90 3.39
CA GLY A 234 -17.67 -17.36 3.23
C GLY A 234 -17.42 -17.79 1.79
N LEU A 235 -16.61 -18.83 1.60
CA LEU A 235 -16.37 -19.47 0.29
C LEU A 235 -17.66 -19.97 -0.38
N GLN A 236 -18.71 -20.28 0.42
CA GLN A 236 -19.97 -20.84 -0.07
C GLN A 236 -20.84 -19.86 -0.83
N ASP A 237 -20.75 -18.55 -0.53
CA ASP A 237 -21.61 -17.56 -1.17
C ASP A 237 -21.26 -17.23 -2.61
N TRP A 238 -20.08 -17.67 -3.09
CA TRP A 238 -19.53 -17.23 -4.36
C TRP A 238 -19.28 -18.35 -5.39
N ALA A 239 -19.31 -19.61 -4.96
CA ALA A 239 -19.07 -20.74 -5.87
C ALA A 239 -20.13 -20.84 -6.98
N ASP A 240 -21.36 -20.42 -6.70
CA ASP A 240 -22.53 -20.60 -7.56
C ASP A 240 -23.15 -19.29 -8.10
N ARG A 241 -22.61 -18.10 -7.75
CA ARG A 241 -23.15 -16.84 -8.25
C ARG A 241 -22.47 -16.41 -9.54
N PRO A 242 -23.24 -16.12 -10.60
CA PRO A 242 -22.70 -15.41 -11.75
C PRO A 242 -22.18 -14.04 -11.30
N LEU A 243 -20.99 -13.65 -11.79
CA LEU A 243 -20.32 -12.38 -11.43
C LEU A 243 -21.16 -11.17 -11.90
N ASN A 244 -22.09 -10.74 -11.06
CA ASN A 244 -22.76 -9.47 -11.24
C ASN A 244 -22.03 -8.39 -10.43
N PHE A 245 -21.08 -7.71 -11.05
CA PHE A 245 -20.29 -6.65 -10.41
C PHE A 245 -21.13 -5.54 -9.77
N GLN A 246 -22.36 -5.30 -10.23
CA GLN A 246 -23.25 -4.30 -9.65
C GLN A 246 -23.82 -4.76 -8.30
N GLU A 247 -24.20 -6.02 -8.19
CA GLU A 247 -24.70 -6.60 -6.93
C GLU A 247 -23.58 -6.69 -5.90
N VAL A 248 -22.40 -7.13 -6.31
CA VAL A 248 -21.19 -7.20 -5.48
C VAL A 248 -20.86 -5.82 -4.90
N LYS A 249 -20.86 -4.77 -5.72
CA LYS A 249 -20.65 -3.38 -5.26
C LYS A 249 -21.76 -2.89 -4.32
N ALA A 250 -23.01 -3.26 -4.58
CA ALA A 250 -24.15 -2.88 -3.73
C ALA A 250 -24.04 -3.52 -2.34
N GLU A 251 -23.70 -4.80 -2.27
CA GLU A 251 -23.48 -5.51 -1.01
C GLU A 251 -22.30 -4.95 -0.22
N ALA A 252 -21.17 -4.65 -0.89
CA ALA A 252 -20.03 -4.01 -0.27
C ALA A 252 -20.39 -2.64 0.33
N ARG A 253 -21.16 -1.82 -0.40
CA ARG A 253 -21.65 -0.53 0.09
C ARG A 253 -22.58 -0.71 1.32
N ALA A 254 -23.44 -1.72 1.32
CA ALA A 254 -24.33 -2.01 2.42
C ALA A 254 -23.55 -2.45 3.67
N ARG A 255 -22.53 -3.31 3.50
CA ARG A 255 -21.62 -3.74 4.59
C ARG A 255 -20.81 -2.57 5.15
N TYR A 256 -20.23 -1.73 4.29
CA TYR A 256 -19.50 -0.53 4.70
C TYR A 256 -20.38 0.41 5.52
N ARG A 257 -21.66 0.64 5.10
CA ARG A 257 -22.62 1.48 5.84
C ARG A 257 -22.97 0.90 7.20
N ARG A 258 -23.04 -0.43 7.35
CA ARG A 258 -23.29 -1.09 8.64
C ARG A 258 -22.09 -1.06 9.57
N ALA A 259 -20.87 -1.12 9.03
CA ALA A 259 -19.61 -1.10 9.78
C ALA A 259 -19.12 0.33 10.09
N ALA A 260 -19.54 1.33 9.30
CA ALA A 260 -19.18 2.72 9.56
C ALA A 260 -19.86 3.19 10.86
N PRO A 261 -19.12 3.80 11.80
CA PRO A 261 -19.72 4.45 12.95
C PRO A 261 -20.74 5.48 12.43
N ALA A 262 -21.94 5.52 13.04
CA ALA A 262 -22.94 6.53 12.72
C ALA A 262 -22.24 7.90 12.73
N LEU A 263 -22.31 8.61 11.60
CA LEU A 263 -21.83 9.99 11.57
C LEU A 263 -22.59 10.74 12.68
N PRO A 264 -21.92 11.52 13.53
CA PRO A 264 -22.61 12.33 14.51
C PRO A 264 -23.68 13.15 13.78
N ASP A 265 -24.91 13.10 14.31
CA ASP A 265 -26.03 13.84 13.76
C ASP A 265 -25.61 15.31 13.57
N PRO A 266 -25.68 15.86 12.35
CA PRO A 266 -25.35 17.26 12.14
C PRO A 266 -26.18 18.21 13.03
N ALA A 267 -27.33 17.77 13.55
CA ALA A 267 -28.12 18.49 14.53
C ALA A 267 -27.50 18.48 15.94
N SER A 268 -26.60 17.54 16.27
CA SER A 268 -25.91 17.51 17.57
C SER A 268 -24.70 18.44 17.66
N SER A 269 -24.26 19.04 16.56
CA SER A 269 -23.20 20.03 16.48
C SER A 269 -23.68 21.49 16.51
N VAL A 270 -24.90 21.73 17.02
CA VAL A 270 -25.28 23.09 17.37
C VAL A 270 -24.41 23.50 18.56
N ILE A 271 -23.24 24.05 18.24
CA ILE A 271 -22.42 24.80 19.18
C ILE A 271 -23.36 25.84 19.81
N SER A 272 -23.69 25.63 21.08
CA SER A 272 -24.41 26.64 21.87
C SER A 272 -23.64 27.95 21.80
N THR A 273 -24.04 28.80 20.88
CA THR A 273 -23.56 30.18 20.81
C THR A 273 -24.20 30.99 21.94
N ARG A 274 -23.98 30.57 23.19
CA ARG A 274 -24.14 31.51 24.28
C ARG A 274 -22.93 32.44 24.22
N PRO A 275 -23.15 33.74 23.99
CA PRO A 275 -22.05 34.69 24.07
C PRO A 275 -21.48 34.68 25.49
N PRO A 276 -20.17 34.80 25.68
CA PRO A 276 -19.57 34.86 27.01
C PRO A 276 -20.18 36.03 27.77
N LYS A 277 -20.66 35.78 28.99
CA LYS A 277 -21.11 36.83 29.90
C LYS A 277 -19.92 37.77 30.12
N SER A 278 -19.97 38.97 29.52
CA SER A 278 -19.00 40.02 29.74
C SER A 278 -19.12 40.48 31.19
N SER A 279 -18.06 40.34 31.94
CA SER A 279 -17.90 40.83 33.32
C SER A 279 -17.36 42.27 33.38
N VAL A 280 -17.74 43.10 32.43
CA VAL A 280 -17.35 44.53 32.46
C VAL A 280 -18.46 45.34 33.11
N PRO A 281 -18.21 46.10 34.22
CA PRO A 281 -19.21 46.93 34.87
C PRO A 281 -19.62 48.08 33.94
N LEU A 282 -20.91 48.21 33.65
CA LEU A 282 -21.47 49.35 32.96
C LEU A 282 -21.31 50.64 33.81
N SER A 283 -20.33 51.48 33.48
CA SER A 283 -20.29 52.85 34.00
C SER A 283 -21.44 53.63 33.41
N ARG A 284 -22.22 54.29 34.30
CA ARG A 284 -23.36 55.16 33.98
C ARG A 284 -22.92 56.22 32.95
N ARG A 285 -23.38 56.15 31.74
CA ARG A 285 -23.34 57.26 30.78
C ARG A 285 -24.56 58.15 31.02
N LYS A 286 -24.31 59.44 31.39
CA LYS A 286 -25.28 60.50 31.46
C LYS A 286 -25.90 60.77 30.10
N LYS A 287 -27.25 60.93 30.08
CA LYS A 287 -28.03 61.41 28.94
C LYS A 287 -27.60 62.81 28.54
N PRO A 288 -27.40 63.16 27.27
CA PRO A 288 -27.38 64.51 26.78
C PRO A 288 -28.80 65.03 26.56
N LYS A 289 -29.03 66.33 26.87
CA LYS A 289 -30.26 67.09 26.67
C LYS A 289 -30.56 67.29 25.18
N SER A 290 -31.86 67.32 24.87
CA SER A 290 -32.42 67.82 23.62
C SER A 290 -32.05 69.28 23.34
N GLY A 291 -31.72 69.65 22.13
CA GLY A 291 -31.60 70.99 21.62
C GLY A 291 -31.69 70.95 20.10
N ASP A 292 -32.71 71.65 19.63
CA ASP A 292 -33.13 71.83 18.22
C ASP A 292 -32.01 72.51 17.39
N ASP A 293 -32.11 72.30 16.09
CA ASP A 293 -32.21 73.25 15.01
C ASP A 293 -31.36 72.92 13.75
N HIS A 294 -32.13 72.87 12.67
CA HIS A 294 -31.92 73.41 11.31
C HIS A 294 -30.50 73.50 10.69
N GLN A 295 -30.29 72.94 9.57
CA GLN A 295 -30.27 73.57 8.25
C GLN A 295 -29.63 72.70 7.15
N THR A 296 -30.39 72.44 6.14
CA THR A 296 -30.20 72.49 4.70
C THR A 296 -28.81 72.42 4.05
N GLY A 297 -28.64 71.47 3.20
CA GLY A 297 -28.12 71.44 1.86
C GLY A 297 -26.63 71.69 1.62
N PRO A 298 -26.18 71.52 0.39
CA PRO A 298 -26.49 70.58 -0.70
C PRO A 298 -25.22 69.89 -1.29
N TRP A 299 -25.41 69.05 -2.27
CA TRP A 299 -24.43 68.40 -3.19
C TRP A 299 -23.84 67.10 -2.63
N GLY A 300 -23.99 65.90 -3.28
CA GLY A 300 -24.28 65.46 -4.61
C GLY A 300 -24.44 63.91 -4.54
#